data_9aeeca938748b9412f3ce318a8ff1d77
#
_entry.id   9aeeca938748b9412f3ce318a8ff1d77
#
_cell.length_a   1.000
_cell.length_b   1.000
_cell.length_c   1.000
_cell.angle_alpha   90.00
_cell.angle_beta   90.00
_cell.angle_gamma   90.00
#
_symmetry.space_group_name_H-M   'P 1'
#
loop_
_entity.id
_entity.type
_entity.pdbx_description
1 polymer ?
#
loop_
_entity_poly.entity_id
_entity_poly.type
_entity_poly.pdbx_seq_one_letter_code
_entity_poly.pdbx_strand_id
1 'polypeptide(L)'
;MSNRYADLAARLARHVTTPGITPSPVEQVNLIYTTEYHGRTPVLYQPRMIVILQGHKVGYLADQVFRYDPSHYLLMTLPLPCECECFASPEQPLIGFSLEINVATLQELLLELGGALP
;
A
#
# COMPACT_ATOMS: atom_id res chain seq x y z
N MET A 1 15.95 -9.69 -8.45
CA MET A 1 14.56 -9.44 -8.06
C MET A 1 14.43 -8.21 -7.21
N SER A 2 15.15 -8.16 -6.11
CA SER A 2 15.12 -6.98 -5.23
C SER A 2 15.59 -5.71 -5.92
N ASN A 3 16.44 -5.82 -6.96
CA ASN A 3 16.96 -4.66 -7.67
C ASN A 3 15.86 -3.84 -8.36
N ARG A 4 14.82 -4.51 -8.84
CA ARG A 4 13.72 -3.81 -9.51
C ARG A 4 12.95 -2.93 -8.53
N TYR A 5 12.62 -3.47 -7.36
CA TYR A 5 11.91 -2.69 -6.36
C TYR A 5 12.80 -1.59 -5.78
N ALA A 6 14.06 -1.88 -5.56
CA ALA A 6 15.00 -0.88 -5.08
C ALA A 6 15.16 0.26 -6.08
N ASP A 7 15.21 -0.05 -7.36
CA ASP A 7 15.30 0.95 -8.42
C ASP A 7 14.04 1.81 -8.48
N LEU A 8 12.87 1.18 -8.40
CA LEU A 8 11.61 1.90 -8.37
C LEU A 8 11.50 2.78 -7.14
N ALA A 9 11.94 2.29 -5.98
CA ALA A 9 11.92 3.08 -4.76
C ALA A 9 12.81 4.32 -4.90
N ALA A 10 14.00 4.16 -5.46
CA ALA A 10 14.91 5.29 -5.68
C ALA A 10 14.31 6.33 -6.60
N ARG A 11 13.65 5.90 -7.67
CA ARG A 11 12.99 6.81 -8.60
C ARG A 11 11.83 7.53 -7.95
N LEU A 12 11.02 6.80 -7.20
CA LEU A 12 9.87 7.38 -6.54
C LEU A 12 10.30 8.40 -5.49
N ALA A 13 11.37 8.11 -4.76
CA ALA A 13 11.88 9.02 -3.73
C ALA A 13 12.27 10.38 -4.27
N ARG A 14 12.65 10.47 -5.54
CA ARG A 14 13.00 11.75 -6.17
C ARG A 14 11.80 12.65 -6.35
N HIS A 15 10.61 12.09 -6.38
CA HIS A 15 9.37 12.83 -6.64
C HIS A 15 8.55 13.06 -5.39
N VAL A 16 8.90 12.41 -4.28
CA VAL A 16 8.15 12.52 -3.03
C VAL A 16 8.97 13.30 -2.03
N THR A 17 8.47 14.47 -1.67
CA THR A 17 9.15 15.34 -0.71
C THR A 17 8.35 15.52 0.58
N THR A 18 7.09 15.09 0.59
CA THR A 18 6.18 15.29 1.71
C THR A 18 5.91 13.94 2.39
N PRO A 19 6.16 13.84 3.71
CA PRO A 19 5.82 12.62 4.43
C PRO A 19 4.33 12.34 4.43
N GLY A 20 3.97 11.07 4.51
CA GLY A 20 2.60 10.63 4.58
C GLY A 20 2.12 10.05 3.26
N ILE A 21 0.81 10.10 3.05
CA ILE A 21 0.18 9.62 1.82
C ILE A 21 -0.23 10.85 1.02
N THR A 22 0.34 11.00 -0.18
CA THR A 22 0.11 12.16 -1.02
C THR A 22 -0.40 11.75 -2.39
N PRO A 23 -1.24 12.59 -3.02
CA PRO A 23 -1.72 12.29 -4.37
C PRO A 23 -0.56 12.25 -5.36
N SER A 24 -0.72 11.45 -6.41
CA SER A 24 0.21 11.40 -7.51
C SER A 24 -0.43 12.00 -8.76
N PRO A 25 0.37 12.24 -9.83
CA PRO A 25 -0.21 12.65 -11.10
C PRO A 25 -1.13 11.61 -11.73
N VAL A 26 -1.02 10.36 -11.29
CA VAL A 26 -1.90 9.29 -11.78
C VAL A 26 -3.11 9.21 -10.86
N GLU A 27 -4.29 9.36 -11.44
CA GLU A 27 -5.52 9.29 -10.69
C GLU A 27 -5.65 7.92 -10.01
N GLN A 28 -6.18 7.92 -8.78
CA GLN A 28 -6.37 6.74 -7.95
C GLN A 28 -5.08 6.14 -7.40
N VAL A 29 -3.92 6.72 -7.71
CA VAL A 29 -2.64 6.28 -7.17
C VAL A 29 -2.11 7.33 -6.22
N ASN A 30 -1.85 6.93 -4.98
CA ASN A 30 -1.28 7.80 -3.96
C ASN A 30 0.11 7.30 -3.60
N LEU A 31 1.01 8.23 -3.29
CA LEU A 31 2.37 7.90 -2.92
C LEU A 31 2.48 7.79 -1.40
N ILE A 32 3.27 6.84 -0.95
CA ILE A 32 3.51 6.61 0.48
C ILE A 32 4.99 6.86 0.75
N TYR A 33 5.26 7.72 1.72
CA TYR A 33 6.62 8.07 2.07
C TYR A 33 6.71 8.46 3.54
N THR A 34 7.64 7.91 4.27
CA THR A 34 7.99 8.41 5.60
C THR A 34 9.39 7.96 5.94
N THR A 35 10.08 8.78 6.75
CA THR A 35 11.41 8.48 7.25
C THR A 35 11.38 8.14 8.73
N GLU A 36 10.19 8.09 9.33
CA GLU A 36 10.05 7.89 10.76
C GLU A 36 9.19 6.67 11.06
N TYR A 37 9.49 6.02 12.18
CA TYR A 37 8.64 4.99 12.73
C TYR A 37 7.33 5.62 13.22
N HIS A 38 6.21 4.97 12.90
CA HIS A 38 4.90 5.35 13.43
C HIS A 38 4.30 4.15 14.15
N GLY A 39 3.99 4.33 15.43
CA GLY A 39 3.38 3.28 16.24
C GLY A 39 1.97 2.94 15.79
N ARG A 40 1.40 1.93 16.40
CA ARG A 40 0.08 1.45 16.06
C ARG A 40 -0.94 2.58 16.11
N THR A 41 -1.63 2.80 15.00
CA THR A 41 -2.58 3.88 14.82
C THR A 41 -3.82 3.34 14.14
N PRO A 42 -5.03 3.67 14.63
CA PRO A 42 -6.26 3.24 13.97
C PRO A 42 -6.36 3.85 12.57
N VAL A 43 -6.76 3.02 11.62
CA VAL A 43 -6.95 3.43 10.22
C VAL A 43 -8.21 2.74 9.70
N LEU A 44 -9.03 3.48 8.98
CA LEU A 44 -10.12 2.88 8.21
C LEU A 44 -9.65 2.80 6.76
N TYR A 45 -9.27 1.61 6.33
CA TYR A 45 -8.86 1.40 4.95
C TYR A 45 -10.10 1.30 4.05
N GLN A 46 -10.12 2.14 3.02
CA GLN A 46 -11.03 1.95 1.91
C GLN A 46 -10.43 0.91 0.96
N PRO A 47 -11.25 0.26 0.11
CA PRO A 47 -10.72 -0.77 -0.80
C PRO A 47 -9.54 -0.24 -1.61
N ARG A 48 -8.42 -0.94 -1.53
CA ARG A 48 -7.19 -0.53 -2.18
C ARG A 48 -6.16 -1.64 -2.19
N MET A 49 -5.15 -1.46 -3.02
CA MET A 49 -3.96 -2.27 -3.00
C MET A 49 -2.79 -1.40 -2.55
N ILE A 50 -2.03 -1.87 -1.58
CA ILE A 50 -0.84 -1.16 -1.09
C ILE A 50 0.38 -1.97 -1.47
N VAL A 51 1.30 -1.33 -2.19
CA VAL A 51 2.56 -1.93 -2.61
C VAL A 51 3.69 -1.18 -1.94
N ILE A 52 4.52 -1.89 -1.20
CA ILE A 52 5.68 -1.33 -0.53
C ILE A 52 6.92 -1.65 -1.37
N LEU A 53 7.69 -0.63 -1.70
CA LEU A 53 8.92 -0.79 -2.47
C LEU A 53 10.14 -0.84 -1.57
N GLN A 54 10.06 -0.23 -0.40
CA GLN A 54 11.13 -0.20 0.58
C GLN A 54 10.54 0.00 1.97
N GLY A 55 11.12 -0.66 2.98
CA GLY A 55 10.58 -0.63 4.33
C GLY A 55 9.44 -1.62 4.48
N HIS A 56 8.67 -1.48 5.55
CA HIS A 56 7.50 -2.35 5.73
C HIS A 56 6.47 -1.71 6.66
N LYS A 57 5.25 -2.23 6.58
CA LYS A 57 4.16 -1.88 7.48
C LYS A 57 3.60 -3.16 8.07
N VAL A 58 2.98 -3.03 9.22
CA VAL A 58 2.28 -4.14 9.86
C VAL A 58 0.85 -3.71 10.14
N GLY A 59 -0.09 -4.53 9.73
CA GLY A 59 -1.50 -4.31 9.98
C GLY A 59 -2.02 -5.24 11.05
N TYR A 60 -2.95 -4.75 11.85
CA TYR A 60 -3.57 -5.50 12.94
C TYR A 60 -5.07 -5.44 12.76
N LEU A 61 -5.67 -6.58 12.53
CA LEU A 61 -7.12 -6.70 12.36
C LEU A 61 -7.62 -7.81 13.28
N ALA A 62 -8.34 -7.41 14.35
CA ALA A 62 -8.75 -8.34 15.39
C ALA A 62 -7.51 -9.06 15.94
N ASP A 63 -7.50 -10.40 15.90
CA ASP A 63 -6.37 -11.20 16.37
C ASP A 63 -5.39 -11.57 15.26
N GLN A 64 -5.58 -11.00 14.06
CA GLN A 64 -4.70 -11.27 12.93
C GLN A 64 -3.68 -10.16 12.77
N VAL A 65 -2.45 -10.55 12.47
CA VAL A 65 -1.35 -9.65 12.20
C VAL A 65 -0.81 -9.98 10.82
N PHE A 66 -0.66 -8.96 9.98
CA PHE A 66 -0.13 -9.18 8.64
C PHE A 66 0.88 -8.10 8.31
N ARG A 67 1.97 -8.55 7.70
CA ARG A 67 3.07 -7.69 7.29
C ARG A 67 3.00 -7.48 5.78
N TYR A 68 3.16 -6.25 5.34
CA TYR A 68 3.30 -5.97 3.91
C TYR A 68 4.60 -5.20 3.68
N ASP A 69 5.36 -5.70 2.73
CA ASP A 69 6.73 -5.29 2.44
C ASP A 69 6.99 -5.53 0.94
N PRO A 70 8.22 -5.36 0.44
CA PRO A 70 8.47 -5.58 -0.99
C PRO A 70 8.13 -6.98 -1.50
N SER A 71 7.97 -7.97 -0.61
CA SER A 71 7.60 -9.33 -1.01
C SER A 71 6.12 -9.63 -0.85
N HIS A 72 5.38 -8.78 -0.15
CA HIS A 72 3.97 -9.03 0.20
C HIS A 72 3.18 -7.74 0.09
N TYR A 73 2.38 -7.61 -0.94
CA TYR A 73 1.47 -6.47 -1.03
C TYR A 73 0.20 -6.74 -0.21
N LEU A 74 -0.52 -5.68 0.10
CA LEU A 74 -1.80 -5.77 0.80
C LEU A 74 -2.92 -5.47 -0.19
N LEU A 75 -3.87 -6.38 -0.29
CA LEU A 75 -5.07 -6.15 -1.09
C LEU A 75 -6.28 -6.16 -0.16
N MET A 76 -7.01 -5.07 -0.14
CA MET A 76 -8.17 -4.92 0.71
C MET A 76 -9.37 -4.55 -0.15
N THR A 77 -10.38 -5.43 -0.16
CA THR A 77 -11.54 -5.29 -1.03
C THR A 77 -12.78 -4.75 -0.31
N LEU A 78 -12.73 -4.68 1.00
CA LEU A 78 -13.81 -4.14 1.82
C LEU A 78 -13.26 -3.04 2.73
N PRO A 79 -14.06 -2.02 3.07
CA PRO A 79 -13.64 -1.07 4.10
C PRO A 79 -13.51 -1.80 5.42
N LEU A 80 -12.34 -1.72 6.03
CA LEU A 80 -12.06 -2.41 7.30
C LEU A 80 -11.34 -1.48 8.25
N PRO A 81 -11.83 -1.36 9.48
CA PRO A 81 -11.07 -0.67 10.52
C PRO A 81 -9.97 -1.60 11.03
N CYS A 82 -8.75 -1.08 11.06
CA CYS A 82 -7.63 -1.82 11.59
C CYS A 82 -6.64 -0.86 12.22
N GLU A 83 -5.59 -1.40 12.82
CA GLU A 83 -4.47 -0.58 13.25
C GLU A 83 -3.29 -0.84 12.34
N CYS A 84 -2.47 0.18 12.16
CA CYS A 84 -1.34 0.09 11.26
C CYS A 84 -0.10 0.66 11.94
N GLU A 85 1.03 -0.02 11.73
CA GLU A 85 2.32 0.38 12.26
C GLU A 85 3.29 0.51 11.09
N CYS A 86 4.02 1.63 11.04
CA CYS A 86 4.95 1.91 9.94
C CYS A 86 6.37 1.81 10.45
N PHE A 87 7.21 1.08 9.73
CA PHE A 87 8.62 0.90 10.08
C PHE A 87 9.49 1.58 9.04
N ALA A 88 10.19 2.62 9.47
CA ALA A 88 11.04 3.42 8.59
C ALA A 88 12.09 4.13 9.42
N SER A 89 13.14 4.56 8.76
CA SER A 89 14.19 5.39 9.35
C SER A 89 14.72 6.33 8.27
N PRO A 90 15.48 7.37 8.64
CA PRO A 90 16.10 8.23 7.62
C PRO A 90 17.02 7.47 6.68
N GLU A 91 17.68 6.42 7.17
CA GLU A 91 18.59 5.60 6.37
C GLU A 91 17.83 4.65 5.46
N GLN A 92 16.60 4.29 5.87
CA GLN A 92 15.76 3.39 5.09
C GLN A 92 14.31 3.85 5.16
N PRO A 93 13.96 4.86 4.36
CA PRO A 93 12.59 5.35 4.33
C PRO A 93 11.60 4.29 3.89
N LEU A 94 10.37 4.41 4.37
CA LEU A 94 9.27 3.63 3.85
C LEU A 94 8.81 4.30 2.56
N ILE A 95 8.80 3.55 1.47
CA ILE A 95 8.45 4.05 0.15
C ILE A 95 7.51 3.06 -0.52
N GLY A 96 6.41 3.56 -1.03
CA GLY A 96 5.45 2.73 -1.72
C GLY A 96 4.35 3.54 -2.39
N PHE A 97 3.31 2.85 -2.80
CA PHE A 97 2.15 3.50 -3.36
C PHE A 97 0.89 2.73 -3.02
N SER A 98 -0.22 3.43 -3.06
CA SER A 98 -1.54 2.89 -2.81
C SER A 98 -2.39 3.11 -4.06
N LEU A 99 -3.04 2.04 -4.52
CA LEU A 99 -3.95 2.09 -5.66
C LEU A 99 -5.37 1.92 -5.14
N GLU A 100 -6.21 2.93 -5.34
CA GLU A 100 -7.61 2.85 -4.93
C GLU A 100 -8.35 1.90 -5.86
N ILE A 101 -9.18 1.05 -5.28
CA ILE A 101 -9.95 0.08 -6.04
C ILE A 101 -11.39 0.58 -6.14
N ASN A 102 -11.86 0.72 -7.38
CA ASN A 102 -13.26 1.00 -7.63
C ASN A 102 -14.01 -0.34 -7.59
N VAL A 103 -14.78 -0.53 -6.52
CA VAL A 103 -15.46 -1.80 -6.30
C VAL A 103 -16.47 -2.09 -7.40
N ALA A 104 -17.16 -1.07 -7.91
CA ALA A 104 -18.12 -1.27 -9.00
C ALA A 104 -17.43 -1.77 -10.27
N THR A 105 -16.28 -1.19 -10.61
CA THR A 105 -15.49 -1.64 -11.76
C THR A 105 -15.00 -3.06 -11.55
N LEU A 106 -14.56 -3.38 -10.33
CA LEU A 106 -14.11 -4.72 -10.01
C LEU A 106 -15.26 -5.73 -10.18
N GLN A 107 -16.45 -5.37 -9.72
CA GLN A 107 -17.60 -6.23 -9.87
C GLN A 107 -17.97 -6.47 -11.34
N GLU A 108 -17.93 -5.42 -12.15
CA GLU A 108 -18.17 -5.55 -13.59
C GLU A 108 -17.15 -6.49 -14.23
N LEU A 109 -15.89 -6.32 -13.87
CA LEU A 109 -14.83 -7.16 -14.41
C LEU A 109 -15.03 -8.62 -14.01
N LEU A 110 -15.40 -8.86 -12.75
CA LEU A 110 -15.66 -10.22 -12.28
C LEU A 110 -16.85 -10.84 -13.00
N LEU A 111 -17.89 -10.05 -13.30
CA LEU A 111 -19.03 -10.55 -14.06
C LEU A 111 -18.64 -10.93 -15.48
N GLU A 112 -17.81 -10.12 -16.13
CA GLU A 112 -17.31 -10.44 -17.48
C GLU A 112 -16.46 -11.69 -17.48
N LEU A 113 -15.66 -11.88 -16.45
CA LEU A 113 -14.76 -13.04 -16.33
C LEU A 113 -15.46 -14.23 -15.67
N GLY A 114 -16.66 -14.05 -15.13
CA GLY A 114 -17.34 -15.06 -14.32
C GLY A 114 -17.54 -16.37 -15.04
N GLY A 115 -17.81 -16.32 -16.33
CA GLY A 115 -17.97 -17.53 -17.13
C GLY A 115 -16.67 -18.29 -17.37
N ALA A 116 -15.52 -17.63 -17.17
CA ALA A 116 -14.21 -18.22 -17.35
C ALA A 116 -13.62 -18.75 -16.04
N LEU A 117 -14.22 -18.44 -14.91
CA LEU A 117 -13.74 -18.90 -13.60
C LEU A 117 -14.29 -20.29 -13.31
N PRO A 118 -13.49 -21.15 -12.69
CA PRO A 118 -13.94 -22.50 -12.36
C PRO A 118 -15.01 -22.51 -11.28
#